data_71817441d901f787131aa4614ca9f965
#
_entry.id   71817441d901f787131aa4614ca9f965
#
_cell.length_a   1.000
_cell.length_b   1.000
_cell.length_c   1.000
_cell.angle_alpha   90.00
_cell.angle_beta   90.00
_cell.angle_gamma   90.00
#
_symmetry.space_group_name_H-M   'P 1'
#
loop_
_entity.id
_entity.type
_entity.pdbx_description
1 polymer ?
#
loop_
_entity_poly.entity_id
_entity_poly.type
_entity_poly.pdbx_seq_one_letter_code
_entity_poly.pdbx_strand_id
1 'polypeptide(L)'
;MTDKNNPAILGTENVGKLLIQYSVPAIMAMVAASLYNIVDRIFIGNAVGPLAISGLAITFPLMNISAAFGSLVGAGGSTLVAIKMGQKDNWGANQILGNAIMLNLILGAIIMISGLLFLDPILYCFGATENTIKFARDYMQIILGGNIITHVYLGMNNIMRSSGYPRKAMYTTFIAVILNAVLDMIFIFKFGWGIRGAAIATIIAQTVALIWVSAHFTNKNSFIRFQKGIYTLKKRIVAGIFSIGMSPFILNICSCLVVILFNTALLTYGGDLAIGAFGITNSVVMFFVMIVLGLTQGM
;
A
#
# COMPACT_ATOMS: atom_id res chain seq x y z
N MET A 1 -0.68 -32.48 -15.87
CA MET A 1 -1.14 -31.14 -15.56
C MET A 1 0.09 -30.30 -15.22
N THR A 2 0.54 -29.47 -16.14
CA THR A 2 1.67 -28.55 -15.90
C THR A 2 1.25 -27.58 -14.79
N ASP A 3 1.96 -27.62 -13.68
CA ASP A 3 1.71 -26.75 -12.55
C ASP A 3 1.92 -25.28 -12.99
N LYS A 4 0.81 -24.58 -13.28
CA LYS A 4 0.79 -23.19 -13.76
C LYS A 4 1.44 -22.18 -12.78
N ASN A 5 1.90 -22.66 -11.64
CA ASN A 5 2.57 -21.87 -10.59
C ASN A 5 4.07 -22.17 -10.49
N ASN A 6 4.66 -22.87 -11.47
CA ASN A 6 6.09 -23.14 -11.46
C ASN A 6 6.87 -21.95 -12.03
N PRO A 7 7.75 -21.27 -11.26
CA PRO A 7 8.57 -20.15 -11.74
C PRO A 7 9.44 -20.47 -12.95
N ALA A 8 9.73 -21.76 -13.24
CA ALA A 8 10.46 -22.17 -14.43
C ALA A 8 9.75 -21.78 -15.76
N ILE A 9 8.46 -21.49 -15.71
CA ILE A 9 7.66 -21.04 -16.86
C ILE A 9 8.13 -19.67 -17.38
N LEU A 10 8.70 -18.83 -16.51
CA LEU A 10 9.18 -17.48 -16.87
C LEU A 10 10.28 -17.50 -17.98
N GLY A 11 11.02 -18.59 -18.11
CA GLY A 11 12.08 -18.73 -19.11
C GLY A 11 11.67 -19.46 -20.40
N THR A 12 10.46 -20.03 -20.47
CA THR A 12 10.08 -20.95 -21.55
C THR A 12 8.79 -20.58 -22.29
N GLU A 13 7.91 -19.80 -21.67
CA GLU A 13 6.62 -19.41 -22.25
C GLU A 13 6.72 -18.13 -23.09
N ASN A 14 5.73 -17.95 -24.00
CA ASN A 14 5.62 -16.74 -24.81
C ASN A 14 5.43 -15.49 -23.96
N VAL A 15 6.21 -14.43 -24.22
CA VAL A 15 6.22 -13.18 -23.47
C VAL A 15 4.82 -12.53 -23.37
N GLY A 16 4.05 -12.53 -24.45
CA GLY A 16 2.69 -11.97 -24.44
C GLY A 16 1.74 -12.74 -23.52
N LYS A 17 1.86 -14.07 -23.44
CA LYS A 17 1.06 -14.91 -22.55
C LYS A 17 1.45 -14.70 -21.08
N LEU A 18 2.75 -14.57 -20.81
CA LEU A 18 3.26 -14.23 -19.48
C LEU A 18 2.79 -12.86 -19.05
N LEU A 19 2.87 -11.86 -19.92
CA LEU A 19 2.40 -10.51 -19.64
C LEU A 19 0.93 -10.52 -19.19
N ILE A 20 0.04 -11.17 -19.93
CA ILE A 20 -1.39 -11.28 -19.57
C ILE A 20 -1.54 -12.03 -18.23
N GLN A 21 -0.80 -13.13 -18.05
CA GLN A 21 -0.88 -13.95 -16.84
C GLN A 21 -0.48 -13.19 -15.56
N TYR A 22 0.44 -12.23 -15.65
CA TYR A 22 0.90 -11.41 -14.53
C TYR A 22 0.13 -10.10 -14.40
N SER A 23 -0.17 -9.43 -15.54
CA SER A 23 -0.86 -8.12 -15.52
C SER A 23 -2.32 -8.24 -15.11
N VAL A 24 -3.07 -9.25 -15.57
CA VAL A 24 -4.49 -9.38 -15.22
C VAL A 24 -4.72 -9.50 -13.72
N PRO A 25 -4.01 -10.39 -12.96
CA PRO A 25 -4.15 -10.42 -11.52
C PRO A 25 -3.73 -9.12 -10.84
N ALA A 26 -2.70 -8.45 -11.35
CA ALA A 26 -2.25 -7.17 -10.81
C ALA A 26 -3.29 -6.06 -11.02
N ILE A 27 -3.84 -5.94 -12.23
CA ILE A 27 -4.93 -4.98 -12.54
C ILE A 27 -6.13 -5.24 -11.65
N MET A 28 -6.59 -6.50 -11.55
CA MET A 28 -7.73 -6.86 -10.73
C MET A 28 -7.51 -6.47 -9.26
N ALA A 29 -6.33 -6.73 -8.70
CA ALA A 29 -5.98 -6.34 -7.35
C ALA A 29 -5.98 -4.81 -7.14
N MET A 30 -5.42 -4.05 -8.10
CA MET A 30 -5.36 -2.60 -8.04
C MET A 30 -6.75 -1.96 -8.20
N VAL A 31 -7.55 -2.46 -9.13
CA VAL A 31 -8.94 -2.02 -9.33
C VAL A 31 -9.78 -2.29 -8.08
N ALA A 32 -9.67 -3.48 -7.50
CA ALA A 32 -10.38 -3.80 -6.26
C ALA A 32 -9.98 -2.87 -5.10
N ALA A 33 -8.68 -2.61 -4.93
CA ALA A 33 -8.19 -1.67 -3.93
C ALA A 33 -8.66 -0.24 -4.17
N SER A 34 -8.77 0.20 -5.43
CA SER A 34 -9.28 1.53 -5.75
C SER A 34 -10.80 1.65 -5.52
N LEU A 35 -11.57 0.64 -5.94
CA LEU A 35 -13.02 0.59 -5.66
C LEU A 35 -13.30 0.62 -4.17
N TYR A 36 -12.51 -0.11 -3.37
CA TYR A 36 -12.62 -0.08 -1.93
C TYR A 36 -12.46 1.36 -1.38
N ASN A 37 -11.44 2.10 -1.80
CA ASN A 37 -11.24 3.48 -1.36
C ASN A 37 -12.45 4.40 -1.69
N ILE A 38 -13.15 4.14 -2.81
CA ILE A 38 -14.37 4.87 -3.18
C ILE A 38 -15.52 4.47 -2.25
N VAL A 39 -15.71 3.18 -1.99
CA VAL A 39 -16.76 2.66 -1.11
C VAL A 39 -16.60 3.16 0.32
N ASP A 40 -15.37 3.14 0.85
CA ASP A 40 -15.05 3.66 2.18
C ASP A 40 -15.44 5.15 2.32
N ARG A 41 -15.17 5.99 1.29
CA ARG A 41 -15.60 7.39 1.27
C ARG A 41 -17.11 7.55 1.24
N ILE A 42 -17.82 6.71 0.49
CA ILE A 42 -19.29 6.72 0.46
C ILE A 42 -19.84 6.37 1.85
N PHE A 43 -19.28 5.38 2.53
CA PHE A 43 -19.70 4.99 3.88
C PHE A 43 -19.44 6.09 4.89
N ILE A 44 -18.25 6.69 4.89
CA ILE A 44 -17.90 7.79 5.80
C ILE A 44 -18.76 9.03 5.50
N GLY A 45 -18.95 9.37 4.23
CA GLY A 45 -19.78 10.51 3.83
C GLY A 45 -21.23 10.40 4.30
N ASN A 46 -21.81 9.20 4.17
CA ASN A 46 -23.19 8.94 4.61
C ASN A 46 -23.34 8.85 6.13
N ALA A 47 -22.35 8.31 6.83
CA ALA A 47 -22.44 8.06 8.27
C ALA A 47 -21.99 9.26 9.13
N VAL A 48 -21.01 10.03 8.64
CA VAL A 48 -20.35 11.09 9.45
C VAL A 48 -20.57 12.47 8.84
N GLY A 49 -20.67 12.55 7.51
CA GLY A 49 -20.96 13.79 6.80
C GLY A 49 -19.81 14.36 5.98
N PRO A 50 -20.04 15.49 5.28
CA PRO A 50 -19.09 16.01 4.27
C PRO A 50 -17.78 16.52 4.89
N LEU A 51 -17.78 17.05 6.10
CA LEU A 51 -16.55 17.50 6.78
C LEU A 51 -15.59 16.35 7.08
N ALA A 52 -16.11 15.15 7.31
CA ALA A 52 -15.28 13.95 7.48
C ALA A 52 -14.58 13.56 6.16
N ILE A 53 -15.26 13.74 5.01
CA ILE A 53 -14.64 13.53 3.68
C ILE A 53 -13.52 14.54 3.46
N SER A 54 -13.74 15.80 3.84
CA SER A 54 -12.70 16.85 3.78
C SER A 54 -11.50 16.50 4.67
N GLY A 55 -11.78 16.04 5.90
CA GLY A 55 -10.75 15.56 6.82
C GLY A 55 -9.93 14.40 6.23
N LEU A 56 -10.58 13.42 5.58
CA LEU A 56 -9.89 12.34 4.86
C LEU A 56 -9.05 12.86 3.69
N ALA A 57 -9.55 13.82 2.92
CA ALA A 57 -8.80 14.39 1.79
C ALA A 57 -7.50 15.05 2.24
N ILE A 58 -7.52 15.71 3.41
CA ILE A 58 -6.33 16.34 4.02
C ILE A 58 -5.29 15.29 4.45
N THR A 59 -5.69 14.06 4.76
CA THR A 59 -4.76 12.99 5.15
C THR A 59 -3.99 12.39 3.98
N PHE A 60 -4.44 12.58 2.73
CA PHE A 60 -3.81 11.99 1.54
C PHE A 60 -2.32 12.28 1.38
N PRO A 61 -1.84 13.52 1.54
CA PRO A 61 -0.41 13.79 1.43
C PRO A 61 0.42 12.93 2.38
N LEU A 62 -0.01 12.77 3.63
CA LEU A 62 0.71 11.96 4.62
C LEU A 62 0.65 10.47 4.26
N MET A 63 -0.49 9.98 3.77
CA MET A 63 -0.61 8.62 3.26
C MET A 63 0.29 8.38 2.03
N ASN A 64 0.38 9.36 1.12
CA ASN A 64 1.26 9.28 -0.05
C ASN A 64 2.75 9.29 0.34
N ILE A 65 3.15 10.09 1.33
CA ILE A 65 4.52 10.05 1.87
C ILE A 65 4.81 8.66 2.45
N SER A 66 3.92 8.13 3.26
CA SER A 66 4.06 6.76 3.78
C SER A 66 4.16 5.73 2.65
N ALA A 67 3.26 5.80 1.66
CA ALA A 67 3.26 4.92 0.50
C ALA A 67 4.54 5.03 -0.34
N ALA A 68 5.15 6.23 -0.41
CA ALA A 68 6.41 6.44 -1.11
C ALA A 68 7.53 5.57 -0.52
N PHE A 69 7.68 5.56 0.81
CA PHE A 69 8.67 4.71 1.49
C PHE A 69 8.35 3.21 1.35
N GLY A 70 7.07 2.84 1.43
CA GLY A 70 6.63 1.47 1.15
C GLY A 70 6.96 1.02 -0.28
N SER A 71 6.75 1.91 -1.25
CA SER A 71 7.09 1.66 -2.67
C SER A 71 8.59 1.54 -2.91
N LEU A 72 9.39 2.37 -2.23
CA LEU A 72 10.85 2.32 -2.31
C LEU A 72 11.37 0.92 -1.97
N VAL A 73 10.92 0.36 -0.86
CA VAL A 73 11.33 -0.98 -0.42
C VAL A 73 10.62 -2.07 -1.21
N GLY A 74 9.32 -1.91 -1.45
CA GLY A 74 8.49 -2.91 -2.14
C GLY A 74 8.90 -3.12 -3.59
N ALA A 75 9.05 -2.05 -4.38
CA ALA A 75 9.45 -2.12 -5.78
C ALA A 75 10.94 -2.50 -5.92
N GLY A 76 11.82 -1.86 -5.11
CA GLY A 76 13.24 -2.20 -5.13
C GLY A 76 13.52 -3.65 -4.74
N GLY A 77 12.89 -4.12 -3.68
CA GLY A 77 13.02 -5.51 -3.21
C GLY A 77 12.47 -6.52 -4.19
N SER A 78 11.27 -6.30 -4.73
CA SER A 78 10.62 -7.21 -5.67
C SER A 78 11.42 -7.37 -6.98
N THR A 79 11.94 -6.28 -7.52
CA THR A 79 12.79 -6.30 -8.72
C THR A 79 14.08 -7.06 -8.48
N LEU A 80 14.77 -6.79 -7.36
CA LEU A 80 16.02 -7.53 -7.03
C LEU A 80 15.76 -9.02 -6.81
N VAL A 81 14.63 -9.37 -6.19
CA VAL A 81 14.22 -10.76 -6.01
C VAL A 81 14.03 -11.43 -7.38
N ALA A 82 13.30 -10.78 -8.31
CA ALA A 82 13.10 -11.31 -9.66
C ALA A 82 14.44 -11.54 -10.40
N ILE A 83 15.37 -10.59 -10.31
CA ILE A 83 16.73 -10.73 -10.89
C ILE A 83 17.45 -11.93 -10.28
N LYS A 84 17.45 -12.08 -8.95
CA LYS A 84 18.11 -13.19 -8.26
C LYS A 84 17.50 -14.55 -8.60
N MET A 85 16.19 -14.60 -8.74
CA MET A 85 15.49 -15.80 -9.18
C MET A 85 15.87 -16.18 -10.63
N GLY A 86 15.95 -15.20 -11.54
CA GLY A 86 16.44 -15.42 -12.91
C GLY A 86 17.88 -15.94 -12.94
N GLN A 87 18.73 -15.52 -12.00
CA GLN A 87 20.09 -16.01 -11.79
C GLN A 87 20.14 -17.39 -11.08
N LYS A 88 19.01 -17.96 -10.68
CA LYS A 88 18.90 -19.19 -9.85
C LYS A 88 19.59 -19.05 -8.48
N ASP A 89 19.81 -17.83 -8.00
CA ASP A 89 20.41 -17.53 -6.69
C ASP A 89 19.31 -17.43 -5.61
N ASN A 90 18.82 -18.60 -5.19
CA ASN A 90 17.74 -18.67 -4.18
C ASN A 90 18.18 -18.11 -2.82
N TRP A 91 19.45 -18.24 -2.45
CA TRP A 91 19.95 -17.69 -1.20
C TRP A 91 19.97 -16.16 -1.23
N GLY A 92 20.47 -15.58 -2.32
CA GLY A 92 20.43 -14.13 -2.53
C GLY A 92 19.01 -13.58 -2.52
N ALA A 93 18.06 -14.27 -3.15
CA ALA A 93 16.64 -13.89 -3.13
C ALA A 93 16.03 -13.91 -1.71
N ASN A 94 16.35 -14.94 -0.89
CA ASN A 94 15.93 -14.99 0.50
C ASN A 94 16.54 -13.86 1.34
N GLN A 95 17.82 -13.52 1.11
CA GLN A 95 18.46 -12.39 1.78
C GLN A 95 17.80 -11.06 1.44
N ILE A 96 17.35 -10.86 0.19
CA ILE A 96 16.64 -9.67 -0.22
C ILE A 96 15.27 -9.60 0.49
N LEU A 97 14.53 -10.72 0.59
CA LEU A 97 13.28 -10.78 1.36
C LEU A 97 13.51 -10.33 2.81
N GLY A 98 14.50 -10.91 3.51
CA GLY A 98 14.79 -10.55 4.89
C GLY A 98 15.20 -9.08 5.06
N ASN A 99 16.06 -8.57 4.16
CA ASN A 99 16.46 -7.15 4.17
C ASN A 99 15.28 -6.22 3.88
N ALA A 100 14.39 -6.57 2.95
CA ALA A 100 13.19 -5.78 2.65
C ALA A 100 12.22 -5.74 3.84
N ILE A 101 12.03 -6.85 4.57
CA ILE A 101 11.23 -6.87 5.79
C ILE A 101 11.84 -5.95 6.85
N MET A 102 13.14 -6.06 7.11
CA MET A 102 13.81 -5.21 8.09
C MET A 102 13.75 -3.73 7.74
N LEU A 103 13.93 -3.40 6.45
CA LEU A 103 13.77 -2.01 5.98
C LEU A 103 12.35 -1.50 6.14
N ASN A 104 11.33 -2.30 5.82
CA ASN A 104 9.93 -1.93 6.02
C ASN A 104 9.59 -1.74 7.51
N LEU A 105 10.14 -2.57 8.41
CA LEU A 105 9.99 -2.41 9.85
C LEU A 105 10.62 -1.09 10.32
N ILE A 106 11.86 -0.81 9.91
CA ILE A 106 12.60 0.39 10.33
C ILE A 106 11.93 1.65 9.77
N LEU A 107 11.68 1.71 8.46
CA LEU A 107 11.07 2.88 7.82
C LEU A 107 9.63 3.07 8.28
N GLY A 108 8.86 1.97 8.42
CA GLY A 108 7.51 2.01 8.96
C GLY A 108 7.47 2.55 10.40
N ALA A 109 8.43 2.16 11.24
CA ALA A 109 8.55 2.67 12.61
C ALA A 109 8.98 4.15 12.64
N ILE A 110 9.91 4.57 11.80
CA ILE A 110 10.33 5.97 11.68
C ILE A 110 9.14 6.85 11.28
N ILE A 111 8.38 6.45 10.25
CA ILE A 111 7.22 7.20 9.78
C ILE A 111 6.11 7.21 10.84
N MET A 112 5.86 6.07 11.51
CA MET A 112 4.90 5.99 12.60
C MET A 112 5.25 6.98 13.72
N ILE A 113 6.48 6.93 14.22
CA ILE A 113 6.90 7.76 15.35
C ILE A 113 6.92 9.24 14.96
N SER A 114 7.57 9.60 13.84
CA SER A 114 7.63 10.99 13.38
C SER A 114 6.25 11.54 13.02
N GLY A 115 5.42 10.73 12.34
CA GLY A 115 4.07 11.13 11.97
C GLY A 115 3.15 11.34 13.17
N LEU A 116 3.24 10.49 14.20
CA LEU A 116 2.46 10.67 15.43
C LEU A 116 2.94 11.86 16.28
N LEU A 117 4.25 12.10 16.36
CA LEU A 117 4.81 13.22 17.13
C LEU A 117 4.46 14.58 16.53
N PHE A 118 4.44 14.68 15.21
CA PHE A 118 4.20 15.94 14.48
C PHE A 118 2.85 15.95 13.74
N LEU A 119 1.87 15.12 14.17
CA LEU A 119 0.62 14.92 13.42
C LEU A 119 -0.14 16.21 13.18
N ASP A 120 -0.42 16.98 14.21
CA ASP A 120 -1.22 18.21 14.10
C ASP A 120 -0.55 19.29 13.23
N PRO A 121 0.74 19.64 13.47
CA PRO A 121 1.45 20.56 12.58
C PRO A 121 1.45 20.12 11.11
N ILE A 122 1.62 18.81 10.84
CA ILE A 122 1.60 18.27 9.48
C ILE A 122 0.21 18.43 8.86
N LEU A 123 -0.85 18.09 9.59
CA LEU A 123 -2.22 18.21 9.07
C LEU A 123 -2.61 19.66 8.79
N TYR A 124 -2.22 20.60 9.65
CA TYR A 124 -2.44 22.05 9.38
C TYR A 124 -1.65 22.50 8.14
N CYS A 125 -0.42 22.06 7.97
CA CYS A 125 0.37 22.35 6.76
C CYS A 125 -0.30 21.79 5.49
N PHE A 126 -1.10 20.73 5.59
CA PHE A 126 -1.80 20.10 4.46
C PHE A 126 -3.21 20.67 4.22
N GLY A 127 -3.59 21.72 4.95
CA GLY A 127 -4.85 22.45 4.76
C GLY A 127 -5.94 22.07 5.75
N ALA A 128 -5.61 21.50 6.93
CA ALA A 128 -6.60 21.27 7.98
C ALA A 128 -7.07 22.60 8.59
N THR A 129 -8.36 22.66 8.91
CA THR A 129 -9.00 23.75 9.63
C THR A 129 -9.52 23.26 10.99
N GLU A 130 -9.94 24.15 11.86
CA GLU A 130 -10.57 23.80 13.16
C GLU A 130 -11.76 22.83 12.98
N ASN A 131 -12.47 22.91 11.83
CA ASN A 131 -13.62 22.05 11.54
C ASN A 131 -13.21 20.64 11.10
N THR A 132 -12.06 20.47 10.43
CA THR A 132 -11.64 19.22 9.78
C THR A 132 -10.55 18.47 10.54
N ILE A 133 -9.76 19.18 11.37
CA ILE A 133 -8.61 18.62 12.08
C ILE A 133 -8.97 17.40 12.94
N LYS A 134 -10.12 17.42 13.60
CA LYS A 134 -10.57 16.32 14.44
C LYS A 134 -10.73 15.03 13.65
N PHE A 135 -11.37 15.11 12.49
CA PHE A 135 -11.59 13.94 11.62
C PHE A 135 -10.27 13.41 11.03
N ALA A 136 -9.41 14.32 10.56
CA ALA A 136 -8.11 13.98 10.03
C ALA A 136 -7.21 13.31 11.08
N ARG A 137 -7.18 13.87 12.30
CA ARG A 137 -6.42 13.33 13.45
C ARG A 137 -6.92 11.94 13.85
N ASP A 138 -8.23 11.80 14.07
CA ASP A 138 -8.86 10.55 14.49
C ASP A 138 -8.57 9.39 13.54
N TYR A 139 -8.54 9.66 12.24
CA TYR A 139 -8.18 8.69 11.23
C TYR A 139 -6.68 8.38 11.21
N MET A 140 -5.85 9.43 11.13
CA MET A 140 -4.41 9.27 10.94
C MET A 140 -3.68 8.68 12.14
N GLN A 141 -4.14 8.93 13.35
CA GLN A 141 -3.55 8.31 14.55
C GLN A 141 -3.61 6.78 14.47
N ILE A 142 -4.73 6.24 14.01
CA ILE A 142 -4.92 4.78 13.88
C ILE A 142 -4.12 4.24 12.70
N ILE A 143 -4.18 4.91 11.55
CA ILE A 143 -3.43 4.48 10.34
C ILE A 143 -1.92 4.51 10.58
N LEU A 144 -1.40 5.58 11.21
CA LEU A 144 0.02 5.65 11.55
C LEU A 144 0.40 4.60 12.61
N GLY A 145 -0.47 4.35 13.59
CA GLY A 145 -0.24 3.28 14.57
C GLY A 145 -0.11 1.89 13.94
N GLY A 146 -0.84 1.64 12.84
CA GLY A 146 -0.74 0.41 12.04
C GLY A 146 0.27 0.44 10.90
N ASN A 147 1.01 1.53 10.72
CA ASN A 147 1.86 1.76 9.54
C ASN A 147 2.92 0.67 9.30
N ILE A 148 3.50 0.14 10.36
CA ILE A 148 4.45 -0.98 10.29
C ILE A 148 3.80 -2.20 9.62
N ILE A 149 2.57 -2.53 10.00
CA ILE A 149 1.80 -3.66 9.44
C ILE A 149 1.59 -3.44 7.95
N THR A 150 1.15 -2.23 7.58
CA THR A 150 0.90 -1.82 6.19
C THR A 150 2.16 -1.97 5.34
N HIS A 151 3.30 -1.44 5.80
CA HIS A 151 4.56 -1.48 5.05
C HIS A 151 5.07 -2.91 4.84
N VAL A 152 5.07 -3.72 5.91
CA VAL A 152 5.53 -5.12 5.82
C VAL A 152 4.61 -5.93 4.93
N TYR A 153 3.28 -5.79 5.07
CA TYR A 153 2.29 -6.45 4.22
C TYR A 153 2.50 -6.12 2.74
N LEU A 154 2.54 -4.83 2.39
CA LEU A 154 2.68 -4.39 1.00
C LEU A 154 4.02 -4.83 0.39
N GLY A 155 5.11 -4.68 1.13
CA GLY A 155 6.45 -5.11 0.69
C GLY A 155 6.50 -6.61 0.42
N MET A 156 6.00 -7.42 1.34
CA MET A 156 5.94 -8.89 1.18
C MET A 156 5.00 -9.32 0.05
N ASN A 157 3.84 -8.64 -0.12
CA ASN A 157 2.90 -8.92 -1.22
C ASN A 157 3.55 -8.65 -2.59
N ASN A 158 4.31 -7.56 -2.74
CA ASN A 158 5.06 -7.24 -3.95
C ASN A 158 6.13 -8.32 -4.25
N ILE A 159 6.88 -8.76 -3.24
CA ILE A 159 7.86 -9.84 -3.38
C ILE A 159 7.18 -11.15 -3.74
N MET A 160 6.03 -11.49 -3.14
CA MET A 160 5.29 -12.70 -3.48
C MET A 160 4.86 -12.69 -4.95
N ARG A 161 4.41 -11.53 -5.48
CA ARG A 161 4.03 -11.36 -6.87
C ARG A 161 5.20 -11.60 -7.81
N SER A 162 6.35 -10.95 -7.56
CA SER A 162 7.57 -11.09 -8.37
C SER A 162 8.24 -12.46 -8.24
N SER A 163 7.92 -13.21 -7.18
CA SER A 163 8.43 -14.57 -6.96
C SER A 163 7.68 -15.66 -7.74
N GLY A 164 6.80 -15.27 -8.68
CA GLY A 164 6.06 -16.23 -9.49
C GLY A 164 4.67 -16.59 -8.96
N TYR A 165 4.17 -15.90 -7.92
CA TYR A 165 2.86 -16.16 -7.32
C TYR A 165 1.88 -14.97 -7.46
N PRO A 166 1.67 -14.39 -8.68
CA PRO A 166 0.84 -13.18 -8.86
C PRO A 166 -0.62 -13.42 -8.46
N ARG A 167 -1.16 -14.63 -8.71
CA ARG A 167 -2.53 -14.98 -8.30
C ARG A 167 -2.69 -15.03 -6.78
N LYS A 168 -1.71 -15.57 -6.05
CA LYS A 168 -1.75 -15.59 -4.58
C LYS A 168 -1.69 -14.18 -4.02
N ALA A 169 -0.83 -13.32 -4.57
CA ALA A 169 -0.74 -11.90 -4.21
C ALA A 169 -2.07 -11.16 -4.46
N MET A 170 -2.73 -11.43 -5.59
CA MET A 170 -4.06 -10.93 -5.90
C MET A 170 -5.10 -11.38 -4.86
N TYR A 171 -5.18 -12.68 -4.55
CA TYR A 171 -6.13 -13.19 -3.56
C TYR A 171 -5.92 -12.55 -2.17
N THR A 172 -4.67 -12.31 -1.77
CA THR A 172 -4.37 -11.61 -0.51
C THR A 172 -4.96 -10.21 -0.51
N THR A 173 -4.84 -9.47 -1.63
CA THR A 173 -5.43 -8.14 -1.77
C THR A 173 -6.96 -8.21 -1.75
N PHE A 174 -7.57 -9.17 -2.44
CA PHE A 174 -9.03 -9.35 -2.41
C PHE A 174 -9.56 -9.66 -1.00
N ILE A 175 -8.88 -10.54 -0.26
CA ILE A 175 -9.25 -10.85 1.13
C ILE A 175 -9.19 -9.57 1.99
N ALA A 176 -8.12 -8.78 1.85
CA ALA A 176 -8.01 -7.51 2.57
C ALA A 176 -9.14 -6.55 2.22
N VAL A 177 -9.45 -6.37 0.93
CA VAL A 177 -10.51 -5.47 0.44
C VAL A 177 -11.90 -5.90 0.92
N ILE A 178 -12.23 -7.17 0.77
CA ILE A 178 -13.55 -7.70 1.17
C ILE A 178 -13.71 -7.62 2.69
N LEU A 179 -12.69 -8.06 3.44
CA LEU A 179 -12.73 -8.03 4.90
C LEU A 179 -12.86 -6.60 5.42
N ASN A 180 -12.12 -5.66 4.83
CA ASN A 180 -12.22 -4.26 5.19
C ASN A 180 -13.62 -3.70 4.92
N ALA A 181 -14.20 -3.91 3.71
CA ALA A 181 -15.55 -3.44 3.39
C ALA A 181 -16.62 -4.01 4.36
N VAL A 182 -16.50 -5.27 4.77
CA VAL A 182 -17.39 -5.88 5.76
C VAL A 182 -17.20 -5.24 7.14
N LEU A 183 -15.95 -5.04 7.57
CA LEU A 183 -15.63 -4.42 8.86
C LEU A 183 -16.04 -2.94 8.88
N ASP A 184 -15.93 -2.21 7.77
CA ASP A 184 -16.40 -0.83 7.65
C ASP A 184 -17.89 -0.74 7.90
N MET A 185 -18.70 -1.63 7.30
CA MET A 185 -20.15 -1.67 7.56
C MET A 185 -20.46 -1.89 9.04
N ILE A 186 -19.70 -2.78 9.70
CA ILE A 186 -19.92 -3.10 11.11
C ILE A 186 -19.47 -1.94 12.00
N PHE A 187 -18.28 -1.40 11.82
CA PHE A 187 -17.70 -0.41 12.72
C PHE A 187 -18.27 0.98 12.50
N ILE A 188 -18.57 1.36 11.25
CA ILE A 188 -19.11 2.68 10.93
C ILE A 188 -20.61 2.74 11.28
N PHE A 189 -21.42 1.76 10.81
CA PHE A 189 -22.87 1.85 10.94
C PHE A 189 -23.40 1.16 12.20
N LYS A 190 -22.94 -0.06 12.53
CA LYS A 190 -23.49 -0.80 13.67
C LYS A 190 -22.92 -0.33 15.00
N PHE A 191 -21.61 -0.05 15.07
CA PHE A 191 -20.97 0.44 16.30
C PHE A 191 -20.91 1.96 16.39
N GLY A 192 -21.18 2.68 15.30
CA GLY A 192 -21.19 4.14 15.28
C GLY A 192 -19.81 4.80 15.49
N TRP A 193 -18.71 4.06 15.21
CA TRP A 193 -17.35 4.57 15.41
C TRP A 193 -16.91 5.57 14.33
N GLY A 194 -17.73 5.76 13.29
CA GLY A 194 -17.48 6.73 12.22
C GLY A 194 -16.10 6.54 11.57
N ILE A 195 -15.36 7.64 11.44
CA ILE A 195 -14.05 7.66 10.75
C ILE A 195 -12.98 6.81 11.46
N ARG A 196 -13.04 6.67 12.78
CA ARG A 196 -12.15 5.77 13.53
C ARG A 196 -12.43 4.32 13.19
N GLY A 197 -13.70 3.97 12.98
CA GLY A 197 -14.13 2.65 12.58
C GLY A 197 -13.50 2.21 11.25
N ALA A 198 -13.51 3.09 10.25
CA ALA A 198 -12.87 2.87 8.96
C ALA A 198 -11.35 2.63 9.10
N ALA A 199 -10.65 3.46 9.88
CA ALA A 199 -9.22 3.29 10.11
C ALA A 199 -8.89 1.94 10.78
N ILE A 200 -9.67 1.54 11.81
CA ILE A 200 -9.49 0.26 12.51
C ILE A 200 -9.75 -0.92 11.57
N ALA A 201 -10.82 -0.85 10.78
CA ALA A 201 -11.15 -1.88 9.78
C ALA A 201 -10.01 -2.10 8.78
N THR A 202 -9.40 -1.01 8.31
CA THR A 202 -8.25 -1.03 7.42
C THR A 202 -7.06 -1.78 8.05
N ILE A 203 -6.69 -1.45 9.28
CA ILE A 203 -5.55 -2.09 9.95
C ILE A 203 -5.82 -3.57 10.24
N ILE A 204 -7.04 -3.93 10.65
CA ILE A 204 -7.41 -5.33 10.87
C ILE A 204 -7.33 -6.12 9.56
N ALA A 205 -7.89 -5.60 8.47
CA ALA A 205 -7.86 -6.26 7.16
C ALA A 205 -6.42 -6.47 6.67
N GLN A 206 -5.57 -5.45 6.82
CA GLN A 206 -4.15 -5.55 6.48
C GLN A 206 -3.38 -6.52 7.39
N THR A 207 -3.73 -6.61 8.66
CA THR A 207 -3.15 -7.58 9.59
C THR A 207 -3.46 -9.01 9.15
N VAL A 208 -4.70 -9.30 8.79
CA VAL A 208 -5.11 -10.62 8.26
C VAL A 208 -4.36 -10.93 6.96
N ALA A 209 -4.24 -9.95 6.07
CA ALA A 209 -3.49 -10.09 4.83
C ALA A 209 -1.99 -10.34 5.09
N LEU A 210 -1.38 -9.66 6.06
CA LEU A 210 0.01 -9.88 6.49
C LEU A 210 0.21 -11.31 7.00
N ILE A 211 -0.71 -11.83 7.83
CA ILE A 211 -0.66 -13.21 8.32
C ILE A 211 -0.70 -14.18 7.15
N TRP A 212 -1.59 -13.96 6.18
CA TRP A 212 -1.70 -14.81 4.99
C TRP A 212 -0.42 -14.82 4.14
N VAL A 213 0.14 -13.65 3.85
CA VAL A 213 1.41 -13.54 3.10
C VAL A 213 2.55 -14.18 3.88
N SER A 214 2.61 -13.98 5.20
CA SER A 214 3.64 -14.58 6.05
C SER A 214 3.56 -16.11 6.05
N ALA A 215 2.34 -16.67 6.08
CA ALA A 215 2.12 -18.11 5.97
C ALA A 215 2.66 -18.68 4.64
N HIS A 216 2.55 -17.92 3.53
CA HIS A 216 3.15 -18.33 2.26
C HIS A 216 4.68 -18.46 2.34
N PHE A 217 5.37 -17.49 2.95
CA PHE A 217 6.83 -17.51 3.09
C PHE A 217 7.34 -18.47 4.18
N THR A 218 6.47 -18.98 5.03
CA THR A 218 6.79 -20.04 6.01
C THR A 218 6.79 -21.43 5.37
N ASN A 219 6.13 -21.59 4.22
CA ASN A 219 6.01 -22.89 3.54
C ASN A 219 7.37 -23.34 3.01
N LYS A 220 7.80 -24.54 3.38
CA LYS A 220 9.08 -25.16 2.98
C LYS A 220 9.21 -25.39 1.46
N ASN A 221 8.09 -25.50 0.76
CA ASN A 221 8.04 -25.73 -0.69
C ASN A 221 8.13 -24.44 -1.52
N SER A 222 8.13 -23.26 -0.89
CA SER A 222 8.30 -21.98 -1.58
C SER A 222 9.76 -21.77 -1.95
N PHE A 223 10.03 -21.25 -3.17
CA PHE A 223 11.38 -20.91 -3.63
C PHE A 223 12.04 -19.89 -2.72
N ILE A 224 11.26 -18.90 -2.28
CA ILE A 224 11.66 -17.87 -1.33
C ILE A 224 10.90 -18.11 -0.04
N ARG A 225 11.63 -18.17 1.07
CA ARG A 225 11.08 -18.48 2.38
C ARG A 225 11.86 -17.83 3.50
N PHE A 226 11.24 -17.74 4.67
CA PHE A 226 11.93 -17.32 5.87
C PHE A 226 13.01 -18.34 6.26
N GLN A 227 14.22 -17.85 6.49
CA GLN A 227 15.36 -18.64 6.93
C GLN A 227 16.16 -17.91 8.00
N LYS A 228 16.88 -18.64 8.82
CA LYS A 228 17.80 -18.02 9.80
C LYS A 228 18.92 -17.26 9.07
N GLY A 229 19.26 -16.07 9.55
CA GLY A 229 20.36 -15.27 9.01
C GLY A 229 20.04 -14.34 7.83
N ILE A 230 18.78 -14.30 7.35
CA ILE A 230 18.38 -13.41 6.23
C ILE A 230 18.10 -11.96 6.68
N TYR A 231 17.86 -11.75 7.98
CA TYR A 231 17.42 -10.46 8.53
C TYR A 231 18.56 -9.47 8.79
N THR A 232 19.82 -9.92 8.66
CA THR A 232 20.97 -9.03 8.78
C THR A 232 21.03 -8.09 7.59
N LEU A 233 20.96 -6.78 7.84
CA LEU A 233 21.02 -5.76 6.80
C LEU A 233 22.41 -5.79 6.11
N LYS A 234 22.41 -6.03 4.80
CA LYS A 234 23.60 -6.03 3.95
C LYS A 234 23.65 -4.75 3.14
N LYS A 235 24.67 -3.91 3.35
CA LYS A 235 24.84 -2.62 2.65
C LYS A 235 24.62 -2.71 1.13
N ARG A 236 25.13 -3.77 0.48
CA ARG A 236 24.98 -3.97 -0.96
C ARG A 236 23.51 -4.23 -1.37
N ILE A 237 22.77 -5.01 -0.58
CA ILE A 237 21.34 -5.29 -0.84
C ILE A 237 20.52 -4.04 -0.59
N VAL A 238 20.75 -3.36 0.54
CA VAL A 238 20.07 -2.11 0.90
C VAL A 238 20.29 -1.06 -0.20
N ALA A 239 21.53 -0.84 -0.62
CA ALA A 239 21.85 0.10 -1.71
C ALA A 239 21.15 -0.27 -3.02
N GLY A 240 21.07 -1.57 -3.36
CA GLY A 240 20.32 -2.04 -4.53
C GLY A 240 18.83 -1.77 -4.43
N ILE A 241 18.21 -2.04 -3.27
CA ILE A 241 16.78 -1.75 -3.02
C ILE A 241 16.51 -0.25 -3.20
N PHE A 242 17.34 0.62 -2.59
CA PHE A 242 17.20 2.06 -2.70
C PHE A 242 17.40 2.56 -4.13
N SER A 243 18.42 2.06 -4.83
CA SER A 243 18.71 2.48 -6.20
C SER A 243 17.53 2.25 -7.16
N ILE A 244 16.89 1.07 -7.08
CA ILE A 244 15.75 0.72 -7.93
C ILE A 244 14.46 1.40 -7.42
N GLY A 245 14.25 1.40 -6.12
CA GLY A 245 13.04 1.94 -5.49
C GLY A 245 12.95 3.47 -5.49
N MET A 246 14.05 4.18 -5.80
CA MET A 246 14.07 5.65 -5.84
C MET A 246 13.12 6.23 -6.89
N SER A 247 12.94 5.56 -8.03
CA SER A 247 12.03 6.03 -9.08
C SER A 247 10.56 6.11 -8.62
N PRO A 248 9.91 5.04 -8.14
CA PRO A 248 8.56 5.14 -7.62
C PRO A 248 8.46 5.99 -6.35
N PHE A 249 9.52 6.08 -5.54
CA PHE A 249 9.58 6.98 -4.39
C PHE A 249 9.41 8.44 -4.81
N ILE A 250 10.22 8.90 -5.75
CA ILE A 250 10.16 10.30 -6.25
C ILE A 250 8.78 10.60 -6.87
N LEU A 251 8.22 9.67 -7.66
CA LEU A 251 6.88 9.85 -8.24
C LEU A 251 5.81 10.06 -7.16
N ASN A 252 5.84 9.27 -6.08
CA ASN A 252 4.88 9.45 -4.99
C ASN A 252 5.09 10.78 -4.23
N ILE A 253 6.34 11.21 -4.02
CA ILE A 253 6.64 12.51 -3.39
C ILE A 253 6.17 13.66 -4.27
N CYS A 254 6.40 13.61 -5.59
CA CYS A 254 5.88 14.63 -6.52
C CYS A 254 4.34 14.68 -6.48
N SER A 255 3.67 13.52 -6.47
CA SER A 255 2.21 13.46 -6.33
C SER A 255 1.73 14.06 -5.02
N CYS A 256 2.46 13.83 -3.92
CA CYS A 256 2.17 14.42 -2.63
C CYS A 256 2.23 15.95 -2.67
N LEU A 257 3.29 16.53 -3.25
CA LEU A 257 3.45 17.98 -3.40
C LEU A 257 2.29 18.59 -4.19
N VAL A 258 1.89 17.95 -5.30
CA VAL A 258 0.74 18.39 -6.09
C VAL A 258 -0.53 18.43 -5.25
N VAL A 259 -0.82 17.38 -4.47
CA VAL A 259 -2.02 17.32 -3.61
C VAL A 259 -2.00 18.41 -2.53
N ILE A 260 -0.83 18.67 -1.91
CA ILE A 260 -0.69 19.74 -0.90
C ILE A 260 -1.00 21.10 -1.53
N LEU A 261 -0.42 21.40 -2.70
CA LEU A 261 -0.65 22.66 -3.40
C LEU A 261 -2.13 22.83 -3.77
N PHE A 262 -2.77 21.76 -4.27
CA PHE A 262 -4.21 21.80 -4.56
C PHE A 262 -5.04 22.00 -3.30
N ASN A 263 -4.78 21.27 -2.21
CA ASN A 263 -5.52 21.44 -0.95
C ASN A 263 -5.40 22.87 -0.41
N THR A 264 -4.19 23.46 -0.43
CA THR A 264 -3.95 24.82 0.05
C THR A 264 -4.67 25.86 -0.81
N ALA A 265 -4.61 25.70 -2.14
CA ALA A 265 -5.32 26.61 -3.05
C ALA A 265 -6.86 26.47 -2.90
N LEU A 266 -7.37 25.25 -2.82
CA LEU A 266 -8.79 24.99 -2.66
C LEU A 266 -9.32 25.50 -1.31
N LEU A 267 -8.53 25.40 -0.24
CA LEU A 267 -8.89 25.97 1.06
C LEU A 267 -9.08 27.49 0.93
N THR A 268 -8.15 28.17 0.24
CA THR A 268 -8.17 29.64 0.11
C THR A 268 -9.37 30.14 -0.71
N TYR A 269 -9.71 29.45 -1.81
CA TYR A 269 -10.73 29.90 -2.76
C TYR A 269 -12.09 29.22 -2.62
N GLY A 270 -12.17 28.03 -2.01
CA GLY A 270 -13.38 27.21 -1.98
C GLY A 270 -13.75 26.62 -0.61
N GLY A 271 -12.89 26.82 0.39
CA GLY A 271 -13.11 26.31 1.76
C GLY A 271 -13.06 24.80 1.90
N ASP A 272 -13.47 24.30 3.07
CA ASP A 272 -13.40 22.89 3.46
C ASP A 272 -14.13 21.93 2.50
N LEU A 273 -15.29 22.35 2.00
CA LEU A 273 -16.09 21.51 1.10
C LEU A 273 -15.43 21.32 -0.28
N ALA A 274 -14.68 22.31 -0.75
CA ALA A 274 -13.93 22.20 -2.01
C ALA A 274 -12.83 21.16 -1.90
N ILE A 275 -12.14 21.08 -0.76
CA ILE A 275 -11.15 20.01 -0.47
C ILE A 275 -11.83 18.63 -0.48
N GLY A 276 -13.00 18.50 0.13
CA GLY A 276 -13.77 17.26 0.12
C GLY A 276 -14.18 16.82 -1.29
N ALA A 277 -14.69 17.74 -2.12
CA ALA A 277 -15.05 17.51 -3.51
C ALA A 277 -13.82 17.08 -4.35
N PHE A 278 -12.69 17.76 -4.17
CA PHE A 278 -11.42 17.38 -4.80
C PHE A 278 -10.98 15.97 -4.38
N GLY A 279 -11.12 15.63 -3.10
CA GLY A 279 -10.81 14.31 -2.59
C GLY A 279 -11.63 13.19 -3.27
N ILE A 280 -12.91 13.42 -3.51
CA ILE A 280 -13.77 12.49 -4.25
C ILE A 280 -13.31 12.37 -5.71
N THR A 281 -13.11 13.51 -6.38
CA THR A 281 -12.63 13.56 -7.78
C THR A 281 -11.30 12.85 -7.93
N ASN A 282 -10.35 13.10 -7.03
CA ASN A 282 -9.04 12.44 -7.02
C ASN A 282 -9.15 10.92 -6.86
N SER A 283 -10.12 10.42 -6.09
CA SER A 283 -10.35 8.98 -5.95
C SER A 283 -10.80 8.33 -7.26
N VAL A 284 -11.64 9.04 -8.04
CA VAL A 284 -12.07 8.57 -9.37
C VAL A 284 -10.90 8.59 -10.37
N VAL A 285 -10.07 9.65 -10.35
CA VAL A 285 -8.86 9.71 -11.19
C VAL A 285 -7.90 8.57 -10.84
N MET A 286 -7.67 8.31 -9.54
CA MET A 286 -6.82 7.23 -9.07
C MET A 286 -7.31 5.85 -9.51
N PHE A 287 -8.61 5.64 -9.69
CA PHE A 287 -9.14 4.40 -10.25
C PHE A 287 -8.55 4.10 -11.63
N PHE A 288 -8.50 5.08 -12.53
CA PHE A 288 -7.91 4.92 -13.86
C PHE A 288 -6.39 4.73 -13.79
N VAL A 289 -5.72 5.49 -12.93
CA VAL A 289 -4.26 5.35 -12.71
C VAL A 289 -3.91 3.95 -12.21
N MET A 290 -4.72 3.36 -11.33
CA MET A 290 -4.49 2.00 -10.80
C MET A 290 -4.55 0.92 -11.88
N ILE A 291 -5.34 1.09 -12.94
CA ILE A 291 -5.37 0.17 -14.09
C ILE A 291 -4.00 0.18 -14.79
N VAL A 292 -3.46 1.37 -15.04
CA VAL A 292 -2.14 1.53 -15.69
C VAL A 292 -1.03 0.98 -14.80
N LEU A 293 -1.06 1.28 -13.50
CA LEU A 293 -0.09 0.74 -12.53
C LEU A 293 -0.18 -0.80 -12.43
N GLY A 294 -1.38 -1.36 -12.54
CA GLY A 294 -1.56 -2.81 -12.59
C GLY A 294 -0.87 -3.45 -13.80
N LEU A 295 -0.92 -2.80 -14.96
CA LEU A 295 -0.19 -3.23 -16.16
C LEU A 295 1.33 -3.23 -15.92
N THR A 296 1.87 -2.12 -15.41
CA THR A 296 3.32 -1.99 -15.15
C THR A 296 3.84 -2.96 -14.08
N GLN A 297 3.00 -3.32 -13.11
CA GLN A 297 3.38 -4.33 -12.10
C GLN A 297 3.38 -5.77 -12.66
N GLY A 298 2.72 -6.01 -13.78
CA GLY A 298 2.73 -7.31 -14.46
C GLY A 298 3.87 -7.47 -15.45
N MET A 299 4.53 -6.38 -15.81
CA MET A 299 5.72 -6.38 -16.69
C MET A 299 6.98 -6.72 -15.89
#